data_bee35d9615346098dc45efe6574380a1
#
_entry.id   bee35d9615346098dc45efe6574380a1
#
_cell.length_a   1.000
_cell.length_b   1.000
_cell.length_c   1.000
_cell.angle_alpha   90.00
_cell.angle_beta   90.00
_cell.angle_gamma   90.00
#
_symmetry.space_group_name_H-M   'P 1'
#
loop_
_entity.id
_entity.type
_entity.pdbx_description
1 polymer ?
#
loop_
_entity_poly.entity_id
_entity_poly.type
_entity_poly.pdbx_seq_one_letter_code
_entity_poly.pdbx_strand_id
1 'polypeptide(L)'
;MDASQAHDECERVLETIGEAIVADRRFFEDILVGVVGRGHVLLEDVPGTGKTLTARNVARALGLSFSRVQFTPDLLPSDVTGTHIYNENDATFEFTEGPIFANIVLADEINRAPPKTQAALLEAMEEGQVTVAGETRELPKPFFVIATQNPVEQEGTFPLPEAQVDRFLVKTSMGYPDEAGEIELLERRASRDAQSPTVERVFEESHVRDLRLAPETIDTDPDLLSYIAAIARQTRTDGRVAVGVSPRGTQRLFEASRAYATLQGREYVTPDDIKRVAQPVLAHRLVLTPDAAVNDVEKSHIVEGVLDSVPVPTIE
;
A
#
# COMPACT_ATOMS: atom_id res chain seq x y z
N MET A 1 -17.97 8.51 -11.15
CA MET A 1 -18.13 7.04 -11.19
C MET A 1 -18.99 6.66 -9.99
N ASP A 2 -20.07 5.92 -10.19
CA ASP A 2 -20.88 5.40 -9.07
C ASP A 2 -20.25 4.10 -8.49
N ALA A 3 -20.79 3.62 -7.35
CA ALA A 3 -20.22 2.47 -6.63
C ALA A 3 -20.29 1.17 -7.46
N SER A 4 -21.36 0.96 -8.23
CA SER A 4 -21.51 -0.24 -9.07
C SER A 4 -20.49 -0.26 -10.22
N GLN A 5 -20.31 0.86 -10.89
CA GLN A 5 -19.30 0.99 -11.95
C GLN A 5 -17.88 0.81 -11.39
N ALA A 6 -17.61 1.39 -10.21
CA ALA A 6 -16.31 1.24 -9.55
C ALA A 6 -16.03 -0.22 -9.17
N HIS A 7 -17.06 -0.96 -8.71
CA HIS A 7 -16.96 -2.39 -8.44
C HIS A 7 -16.62 -3.20 -9.68
N ASP A 8 -17.40 -3.04 -10.76
CA ASP A 8 -17.20 -3.78 -12.00
C ASP A 8 -15.78 -3.55 -12.56
N GLU A 9 -15.30 -2.34 -12.44
CA GLU A 9 -13.93 -1.99 -12.86
C GLU A 9 -12.88 -2.63 -11.94
N CYS A 10 -13.07 -2.58 -10.62
CA CYS A 10 -12.16 -3.23 -9.67
C CYS A 10 -12.11 -4.75 -9.87
N GLU A 11 -13.28 -5.40 -10.09
CA GLU A 11 -13.34 -6.83 -10.38
C GLU A 11 -12.53 -7.19 -11.63
N ARG A 12 -12.69 -6.45 -12.71
CA ARG A 12 -11.89 -6.67 -13.94
C ARG A 12 -10.39 -6.56 -13.70
N VAL A 13 -9.95 -5.63 -12.84
CA VAL A 13 -8.52 -5.51 -12.47
C VAL A 13 -8.09 -6.71 -11.65
N LEU A 14 -8.89 -7.13 -10.65
CA LEU A 14 -8.59 -8.29 -9.81
C LEU A 14 -8.48 -9.57 -10.63
N GLU A 15 -9.42 -9.82 -11.52
CA GLU A 15 -9.42 -10.96 -12.44
C GLU A 15 -8.18 -10.94 -13.34
N THR A 16 -7.91 -9.80 -13.99
CA THR A 16 -6.77 -9.64 -14.90
C THR A 16 -5.43 -9.86 -14.19
N ILE A 17 -5.27 -9.36 -12.97
CA ILE A 17 -4.04 -9.58 -12.18
C ILE A 17 -3.96 -11.04 -11.73
N GLY A 18 -5.08 -11.64 -11.32
CA GLY A 18 -5.20 -13.04 -10.92
C GLY A 18 -4.84 -14.02 -12.02
N GLU A 19 -5.04 -13.70 -13.31
CA GLU A 19 -4.58 -14.52 -14.43
C GLU A 19 -3.05 -14.63 -14.53
N ALA A 20 -2.33 -13.60 -14.09
CA ALA A 20 -0.87 -13.55 -14.18
C ALA A 20 -0.16 -13.97 -12.89
N ILE A 21 -0.80 -13.81 -11.74
CA ILE A 21 -0.19 -13.96 -10.43
C ILE A 21 -1.03 -14.89 -9.57
N VAL A 22 -0.38 -15.88 -8.98
CA VAL A 22 -1.02 -16.79 -8.01
C VAL A 22 -0.81 -16.20 -6.62
N ALA A 23 -1.87 -15.69 -6.03
CA ALA A 23 -1.93 -15.19 -4.66
C ALA A 23 -3.38 -15.16 -4.17
N ASP A 24 -3.57 -15.05 -2.86
CA ASP A 24 -4.89 -14.88 -2.28
C ASP A 24 -5.55 -13.60 -2.81
N ARG A 25 -6.84 -13.66 -3.15
CA ARG A 25 -7.62 -12.51 -3.61
C ARG A 25 -7.55 -11.34 -2.63
N ARG A 26 -7.54 -11.62 -1.32
CA ARG A 26 -7.44 -10.59 -0.28
C ARG A 26 -6.20 -9.73 -0.40
N PHE A 27 -5.08 -10.30 -0.82
CA PHE A 27 -3.85 -9.56 -1.06
C PHE A 27 -4.01 -8.52 -2.18
N PHE A 28 -4.67 -8.89 -3.28
CA PHE A 28 -4.95 -7.95 -4.37
C PHE A 28 -5.96 -6.88 -3.97
N GLU A 29 -7.00 -7.26 -3.20
CA GLU A 29 -7.96 -6.32 -2.63
C GLU A 29 -7.26 -5.28 -1.73
N ASP A 30 -6.32 -5.71 -0.88
CA ASP A 30 -5.53 -4.81 -0.02
C ASP A 30 -4.73 -3.79 -0.85
N ILE A 31 -4.12 -4.21 -1.96
CA ILE A 31 -3.43 -3.30 -2.87
C ILE A 31 -4.43 -2.31 -3.50
N LEU A 32 -5.59 -2.79 -3.97
CA LEU A 32 -6.61 -1.92 -4.55
C LEU A 32 -7.23 -0.97 -3.51
N VAL A 33 -7.42 -1.39 -2.26
CA VAL A 33 -7.80 -0.49 -1.15
C VAL A 33 -6.76 0.62 -1.01
N GLY A 34 -5.46 0.31 -1.13
CA GLY A 34 -4.40 1.30 -1.16
C GLY A 34 -4.54 2.29 -2.32
N VAL A 35 -4.79 1.81 -3.53
CA VAL A 35 -4.95 2.66 -4.74
C VAL A 35 -6.19 3.53 -4.64
N VAL A 36 -7.36 2.93 -4.35
CA VAL A 36 -8.68 3.58 -4.31
C VAL A 36 -8.78 4.52 -3.11
N GLY A 37 -8.24 4.12 -1.96
CA GLY A 37 -8.16 4.93 -0.73
C GLY A 37 -7.09 6.02 -0.74
N ARG A 38 -6.48 6.31 -1.91
CA ARG A 38 -5.46 7.35 -2.09
C ARG A 38 -4.28 7.25 -1.12
N GLY A 39 -3.99 6.03 -0.69
CA GLY A 39 -2.86 5.74 0.19
C GLY A 39 -1.70 5.09 -0.55
N HIS A 40 -0.78 4.52 0.21
CA HIS A 40 0.36 3.75 -0.26
C HIS A 40 0.36 2.39 0.45
N VAL A 41 1.05 1.40 -0.12
CA VAL A 41 1.07 0.03 0.40
C VAL A 41 2.48 -0.38 0.79
N LEU A 42 2.60 -1.02 1.95
CA LEU A 42 3.83 -1.66 2.41
C LEU A 42 3.65 -3.18 2.31
N LEU A 43 4.49 -3.83 1.52
CA LEU A 43 4.54 -5.28 1.39
C LEU A 43 5.64 -5.86 2.27
N GLU A 44 5.28 -6.72 3.20
CA GLU A 44 6.26 -7.39 4.05
C GLU A 44 6.29 -8.87 3.74
N ASP A 45 7.29 -9.29 2.98
CA ASP A 45 7.44 -10.66 2.50
C ASP A 45 8.89 -11.05 2.34
N VAL A 46 9.13 -12.35 2.39
CA VAL A 46 10.41 -12.95 2.03
C VAL A 46 10.74 -12.71 0.55
N PRO A 47 12.02 -12.79 0.16
CA PRO A 47 12.41 -12.70 -1.24
C PRO A 47 11.79 -13.81 -2.10
N GLY A 48 11.49 -13.49 -3.37
CA GLY A 48 11.05 -14.49 -4.35
C GLY A 48 9.54 -14.73 -4.44
N THR A 49 8.72 -14.07 -3.61
CA THR A 49 7.25 -14.22 -3.63
C THR A 49 6.56 -13.56 -4.83
N GLY A 50 7.26 -12.76 -5.65
CA GLY A 50 6.66 -12.14 -6.83
C GLY A 50 6.26 -10.68 -6.67
N LYS A 51 6.69 -9.97 -5.61
CA LYS A 51 6.35 -8.56 -5.33
C LYS A 51 6.56 -7.62 -6.52
N THR A 52 7.70 -7.73 -7.19
CA THR A 52 8.03 -6.90 -8.37
C THR A 52 7.11 -7.20 -9.54
N LEU A 53 6.78 -8.47 -9.74
CA LEU A 53 5.85 -8.89 -10.78
C LEU A 53 4.44 -8.36 -10.51
N THR A 54 3.99 -8.44 -9.26
CA THR A 54 2.71 -7.89 -8.82
C THR A 54 2.62 -6.39 -9.06
N ALA A 55 3.57 -5.61 -8.57
CA ALA A 55 3.57 -4.16 -8.74
C ALA A 55 3.54 -3.72 -10.22
N ARG A 56 4.31 -4.43 -11.06
CA ARG A 56 4.33 -4.17 -12.52
C ARG A 56 2.99 -4.50 -13.18
N ASN A 57 2.38 -5.63 -12.84
CA ASN A 57 1.10 -6.03 -13.43
C ASN A 57 -0.06 -5.17 -12.91
N VAL A 58 -0.05 -4.75 -11.64
CA VAL A 58 -0.99 -3.76 -11.10
C VAL A 58 -0.90 -2.46 -11.90
N ALA A 59 0.31 -1.92 -12.11
CA ALA A 59 0.51 -0.71 -12.88
C ALA A 59 0.00 -0.85 -14.32
N ARG A 60 0.27 -2.00 -14.95
CA ARG A 60 -0.16 -2.28 -16.32
C ARG A 60 -1.68 -2.41 -16.45
N ALA A 61 -2.32 -3.16 -15.55
CA ALA A 61 -3.77 -3.29 -15.52
C ALA A 61 -4.46 -1.93 -15.35
N LEU A 62 -3.92 -1.09 -14.48
CA LEU A 62 -4.41 0.27 -14.22
C LEU A 62 -4.03 1.28 -15.33
N GLY A 63 -3.24 0.88 -16.33
CA GLY A 63 -2.80 1.78 -17.41
C GLY A 63 -1.90 2.93 -16.96
N LEU A 64 -1.17 2.74 -15.87
CA LEU A 64 -0.30 3.72 -15.22
C LEU A 64 1.17 3.48 -15.54
N SER A 65 1.97 4.54 -15.55
CA SER A 65 3.42 4.43 -15.66
C SER A 65 4.02 3.76 -14.43
N PHE A 66 5.06 2.96 -14.64
CA PHE A 66 5.70 2.17 -13.59
C PHE A 66 7.20 2.42 -13.56
N SER A 67 7.73 2.59 -12.35
CA SER A 67 9.16 2.63 -12.08
C SER A 67 9.50 1.72 -10.89
N ARG A 68 10.72 1.15 -10.91
CA ARG A 68 11.27 0.38 -9.79
C ARG A 68 12.55 1.02 -9.31
N VAL A 69 12.63 1.24 -8.01
CA VAL A 69 13.83 1.67 -7.31
C VAL A 69 14.27 0.57 -6.35
N GLN A 70 15.44 -0.02 -6.59
CA GLN A 70 16.06 -0.94 -5.65
C GLN A 70 16.79 -0.13 -4.58
N PHE A 71 16.33 -0.21 -3.34
CA PHE A 71 16.98 0.47 -2.23
C PHE A 71 18.22 -0.30 -1.79
N THR A 72 19.38 0.36 -1.85
CA THR A 72 20.69 -0.19 -1.49
C THR A 72 21.36 0.75 -0.48
N PRO A 73 22.37 0.25 0.30
CA PRO A 73 23.04 1.08 1.30
C PRO A 73 23.76 2.31 0.75
N ASP A 74 24.10 2.33 -0.53
CA ASP A 74 24.77 3.41 -1.23
C ASP A 74 23.83 4.34 -2.02
N LEU A 75 22.52 4.05 -2.06
CA LEU A 75 21.53 4.85 -2.78
C LEU A 75 21.39 6.24 -2.17
N LEU A 76 21.54 7.27 -2.99
CA LEU A 76 21.39 8.67 -2.60
C LEU A 76 19.95 9.17 -2.82
N PRO A 77 19.50 10.19 -2.10
CA PRO A 77 18.20 10.84 -2.36
C PRO A 77 18.05 11.32 -3.81
N SER A 78 19.12 11.85 -4.41
CA SER A 78 19.14 12.31 -5.81
C SER A 78 18.93 11.18 -6.83
N ASP A 79 19.30 9.95 -6.48
CA ASP A 79 19.07 8.79 -7.35
C ASP A 79 17.57 8.43 -7.44
N VAL A 80 16.79 8.83 -6.43
CA VAL A 80 15.34 8.66 -6.35
C VAL A 80 14.61 9.86 -6.95
N THR A 81 14.98 11.08 -6.54
CA THR A 81 14.26 12.32 -6.89
C THR A 81 14.73 12.96 -8.19
N GLY A 82 15.88 12.59 -8.70
CA GLY A 82 16.51 13.25 -9.83
C GLY A 82 17.51 14.34 -9.40
N THR A 83 18.21 14.89 -10.37
CA THR A 83 19.29 15.85 -10.17
C THR A 83 19.42 16.80 -11.35
N HIS A 84 20.11 17.92 -11.15
CA HIS A 84 20.51 18.80 -12.24
C HIS A 84 21.81 18.31 -12.85
N ILE A 85 21.82 18.15 -14.18
CA ILE A 85 22.99 17.80 -14.98
C ILE A 85 23.42 19.02 -15.78
N TYR A 86 24.72 19.31 -15.79
CA TYR A 86 25.23 20.40 -16.59
C TYR A 86 25.32 20.00 -18.06
N ASN A 87 24.60 20.73 -18.92
CA ASN A 87 24.64 20.58 -20.38
C ASN A 87 25.76 21.48 -20.93
N GLU A 88 26.85 20.88 -21.37
CA GLU A 88 28.03 21.62 -21.91
C GLU A 88 27.69 22.36 -23.20
N ASN A 89 26.75 21.91 -24.02
CA ASN A 89 26.40 22.52 -25.28
C ASN A 89 25.71 23.88 -25.10
N ASP A 90 24.79 23.95 -24.11
CA ASP A 90 23.98 25.11 -23.85
C ASP A 90 24.48 25.94 -22.65
N ALA A 91 25.54 25.44 -21.96
CA ALA A 91 26.10 26.00 -20.73
C ALA A 91 25.01 26.24 -19.63
N THR A 92 24.03 25.32 -19.54
CA THR A 92 22.91 25.38 -18.60
C THR A 92 22.84 24.12 -17.74
N PHE A 93 22.18 24.25 -16.57
CA PHE A 93 21.81 23.10 -15.76
C PHE A 93 20.41 22.66 -16.16
N GLU A 94 20.26 21.40 -16.55
CA GLU A 94 18.97 20.79 -16.87
C GLU A 94 18.61 19.77 -15.81
N PHE A 95 17.35 19.80 -15.36
CA PHE A 95 16.86 18.82 -14.41
C PHE A 95 16.58 17.50 -15.14
N THR A 96 17.17 16.43 -14.62
CA THR A 96 16.90 15.05 -15.04
C THR A 96 16.04 14.40 -13.98
N GLU A 97 14.81 14.02 -14.37
CA GLU A 97 13.87 13.35 -13.50
C GLU A 97 14.42 12.02 -12.99
N GLY A 98 14.25 11.78 -11.69
CA GLY A 98 14.53 10.49 -11.08
C GLY A 98 13.38 9.49 -11.28
N PRO A 99 13.58 8.23 -10.89
CA PRO A 99 12.58 7.18 -11.04
C PRO A 99 11.28 7.42 -10.25
N ILE A 100 11.24 8.38 -9.34
CA ILE A 100 10.02 8.75 -8.60
C ILE A 100 8.97 9.42 -9.50
N PHE A 101 9.34 9.94 -10.68
CA PHE A 101 8.44 10.57 -11.62
C PHE A 101 7.67 9.53 -12.46
N ALA A 102 7.01 8.61 -11.77
CA ALA A 102 6.08 7.64 -12.35
C ALA A 102 4.80 7.59 -11.49
N ASN A 103 3.68 7.15 -12.08
CA ASN A 103 2.44 7.01 -11.33
C ASN A 103 2.53 5.95 -10.23
N ILE A 104 3.15 4.80 -10.55
CA ILE A 104 3.40 3.71 -9.59
C ILE A 104 4.90 3.52 -9.44
N VAL A 105 5.38 3.69 -8.22
CA VAL A 105 6.78 3.47 -7.84
C VAL A 105 6.87 2.26 -6.92
N LEU A 106 7.61 1.24 -7.34
CA LEU A 106 8.01 0.15 -6.46
C LEU A 106 9.32 0.52 -5.77
N ALA A 107 9.26 0.81 -4.48
CA ALA A 107 10.41 1.01 -3.62
C ALA A 107 10.82 -0.35 -3.02
N ASP A 108 11.71 -1.06 -3.72
CA ASP A 108 12.07 -2.44 -3.38
C ASP A 108 13.15 -2.45 -2.29
N GLU A 109 12.88 -3.18 -1.19
CA GLU A 109 13.74 -3.28 -0.01
C GLU A 109 14.05 -1.91 0.64
N ILE A 110 12.99 -1.12 0.90
CA ILE A 110 13.12 0.26 1.40
C ILE A 110 13.99 0.38 2.67
N ASN A 111 13.99 -0.66 3.50
CA ASN A 111 14.76 -0.71 4.74
C ASN A 111 16.27 -0.92 4.55
N ARG A 112 16.77 -1.10 3.30
CA ARG A 112 18.22 -1.23 3.02
C ARG A 112 18.93 0.10 2.77
N ALA A 113 18.20 1.13 2.34
CA ALA A 113 18.81 2.43 2.08
C ALA A 113 18.94 3.28 3.36
N PRO A 114 19.88 4.24 3.38
CA PRO A 114 20.06 5.15 4.50
C PRO A 114 18.78 5.95 4.81
N PRO A 115 18.58 6.37 6.07
CA PRO A 115 17.38 7.11 6.48
C PRO A 115 17.08 8.38 5.67
N LYS A 116 18.12 9.06 5.15
CA LYS A 116 17.95 10.24 4.30
C LYS A 116 17.26 9.91 2.97
N THR A 117 17.64 8.78 2.37
CA THR A 117 17.05 8.33 1.10
C THR A 117 15.61 7.83 1.31
N GLN A 118 15.37 7.10 2.41
CA GLN A 118 14.01 6.73 2.82
C GLN A 118 13.14 7.99 3.01
N ALA A 119 13.65 9.00 3.73
CA ALA A 119 12.92 10.24 4.01
C ALA A 119 12.51 10.99 2.73
N ALA A 120 13.35 11.00 1.70
CA ALA A 120 13.03 11.66 0.42
C ALA A 120 11.81 11.00 -0.27
N LEU A 121 11.73 9.67 -0.30
CA LEU A 121 10.56 8.97 -0.83
C LEU A 121 9.31 9.22 0.03
N LEU A 122 9.46 9.13 1.35
CA LEU A 122 8.34 9.27 2.28
C LEU A 122 7.77 10.70 2.31
N GLU A 123 8.60 11.73 2.11
CA GLU A 123 8.16 13.11 1.92
C GLU A 123 7.36 13.24 0.63
N ALA A 124 7.87 12.68 -0.47
CA ALA A 124 7.19 12.67 -1.76
C ALA A 124 5.82 11.96 -1.71
N MET A 125 5.70 10.89 -0.91
CA MET A 125 4.43 10.19 -0.68
C MET A 125 3.38 11.08 0.00
N GLU A 126 3.80 11.95 0.91
CA GLU A 126 2.89 12.81 1.66
C GLU A 126 2.51 14.08 0.89
N GLU A 127 3.50 14.70 0.27
CA GLU A 127 3.33 16.01 -0.39
C GLU A 127 2.91 15.89 -1.87
N GLY A 128 3.09 14.73 -2.51
CA GLY A 128 2.86 14.56 -3.95
C GLY A 128 3.80 15.39 -4.83
N GLN A 129 4.93 15.83 -4.26
CA GLN A 129 5.93 16.67 -4.91
C GLN A 129 7.32 16.39 -4.34
N VAL A 130 8.35 16.83 -5.05
CA VAL A 130 9.75 16.79 -4.59
C VAL A 130 10.39 18.15 -4.75
N THR A 131 11.29 18.52 -3.83
CA THR A 131 12.07 19.75 -3.92
C THR A 131 13.54 19.42 -4.17
N VAL A 132 14.05 19.83 -5.33
CA VAL A 132 15.44 19.59 -5.74
C VAL A 132 16.09 20.93 -6.05
N ALA A 133 17.22 21.22 -5.40
CA ALA A 133 17.97 22.48 -5.55
C ALA A 133 17.13 23.76 -5.36
N GLY A 134 16.10 23.71 -4.52
CA GLY A 134 15.21 24.85 -4.22
C GLY A 134 14.00 24.97 -5.18
N GLU A 135 13.89 24.12 -6.19
CA GLU A 135 12.74 24.05 -7.08
C GLU A 135 11.81 22.89 -6.68
N THR A 136 10.52 23.21 -6.50
CA THR A 136 9.49 22.20 -6.23
C THR A 136 8.86 21.71 -7.53
N ARG A 137 8.77 20.39 -7.68
CA ARG A 137 8.25 19.70 -8.85
C ARG A 137 7.15 18.74 -8.44
N GLU A 138 5.98 18.86 -9.07
CA GLU A 138 4.85 17.96 -8.84
C GLU A 138 5.14 16.57 -9.41
N LEU A 139 4.70 15.54 -8.69
CA LEU A 139 4.73 14.15 -9.18
C LEU A 139 3.50 13.85 -10.06
N PRO A 140 3.58 12.84 -10.94
CA PRO A 140 2.45 12.39 -11.75
C PRO A 140 1.22 12.07 -10.88
N LYS A 141 0.03 12.39 -11.37
CA LYS A 141 -1.25 12.11 -10.68
C LYS A 141 -2.07 11.11 -11.48
N PRO A 142 -2.47 9.98 -10.89
CA PRO A 142 -2.26 9.57 -9.49
C PRO A 142 -0.81 9.16 -9.19
N PHE A 143 -0.33 9.44 -7.99
CA PHE A 143 0.95 8.95 -7.47
C PHE A 143 0.67 7.86 -6.42
N PHE A 144 1.34 6.71 -6.55
CA PHE A 144 1.15 5.57 -5.67
C PHE A 144 2.47 4.82 -5.46
N VAL A 145 2.80 4.55 -4.22
CA VAL A 145 4.00 3.79 -3.85
C VAL A 145 3.63 2.43 -3.31
N ILE A 146 4.27 1.41 -3.84
CA ILE A 146 4.35 0.08 -3.24
C ILE A 146 5.77 -0.06 -2.70
N ALA A 147 5.93 -0.05 -1.39
CA ALA A 147 7.22 -0.29 -0.76
C ALA A 147 7.32 -1.75 -0.32
N THR A 148 8.50 -2.37 -0.41
CA THR A 148 8.73 -3.72 0.11
C THR A 148 9.72 -3.70 1.26
N GLN A 149 9.50 -4.58 2.23
CA GLN A 149 10.43 -4.90 3.30
C GLN A 149 10.64 -6.41 3.36
N ASN A 150 11.86 -6.82 3.70
CA ASN A 150 12.15 -8.21 4.02
C ASN A 150 12.25 -8.35 5.54
N PRO A 151 11.34 -9.07 6.20
CA PRO A 151 11.34 -9.21 7.66
C PRO A 151 12.51 -10.05 8.19
N VAL A 152 13.10 -10.91 7.35
CA VAL A 152 14.16 -11.85 7.76
C VAL A 152 15.54 -11.22 7.70
N GLU A 153 15.78 -10.26 6.81
CA GLU A 153 17.05 -9.55 6.70
C GLU A 153 17.17 -8.47 7.76
N GLN A 154 17.97 -8.72 8.80
CA GLN A 154 18.25 -7.74 9.86
C GLN A 154 19.63 -7.09 9.72
N GLU A 155 20.63 -7.80 9.15
CA GLU A 155 21.97 -7.25 8.96
C GLU A 155 22.01 -6.22 7.83
N GLY A 156 22.56 -5.02 8.10
CA GLY A 156 22.72 -3.97 7.12
C GLY A 156 21.41 -3.25 6.75
N THR A 157 20.36 -3.39 7.56
CA THR A 157 19.08 -2.71 7.36
C THR A 157 18.90 -1.53 8.30
N PHE A 158 18.13 -0.54 7.82
CA PHE A 158 17.67 0.62 8.57
C PHE A 158 16.15 0.52 8.69
N PRO A 159 15.62 -0.04 9.79
CA PRO A 159 14.18 -0.17 9.95
C PRO A 159 13.50 1.19 9.86
N LEU A 160 12.33 1.23 9.21
CA LEU A 160 11.52 2.43 9.16
C LEU A 160 11.04 2.79 10.56
N PRO A 161 11.25 4.05 11.03
CA PRO A 161 10.62 4.54 12.25
C PRO A 161 9.08 4.44 12.14
N GLU A 162 8.42 4.22 13.25
CA GLU A 162 6.97 4.04 13.34
C GLU A 162 6.18 5.19 12.70
N ALA A 163 6.63 6.44 12.89
CA ALA A 163 6.03 7.62 12.26
C ALA A 163 6.14 7.61 10.72
N GLN A 164 7.07 6.84 10.17
CA GLN A 164 7.23 6.67 8.73
C GLN A 164 6.38 5.51 8.21
N VAL A 165 6.26 4.45 8.98
CA VAL A 165 5.35 3.32 8.66
C VAL A 165 3.88 3.78 8.68
N ASP A 166 3.50 4.73 9.53
CA ASP A 166 2.15 5.32 9.60
C ASP A 166 1.71 6.04 8.29
N ARG A 167 2.65 6.37 7.39
CA ARG A 167 2.34 6.97 6.08
C ARG A 167 1.72 5.97 5.09
N PHE A 168 1.97 4.69 5.27
CA PHE A 168 1.33 3.65 4.45
C PHE A 168 -0.10 3.43 4.92
N LEU A 169 -1.06 3.41 3.99
CA LEU A 169 -2.47 3.13 4.30
C LEU A 169 -2.63 1.69 4.74
N VAL A 170 -2.03 0.78 3.99
CA VAL A 170 -2.14 -0.66 4.16
C VAL A 170 -0.76 -1.28 4.29
N LYS A 171 -0.61 -2.21 5.22
CA LYS A 171 0.49 -3.17 5.26
C LYS A 171 -0.07 -4.57 5.05
N THR A 172 0.43 -5.28 4.04
CA THR A 172 -0.04 -6.63 3.69
C THR A 172 1.11 -7.53 3.26
N SER A 173 0.84 -8.81 3.10
CA SER A 173 1.79 -9.85 2.70
C SER A 173 1.14 -10.73 1.65
N MET A 174 1.91 -11.11 0.62
CA MET A 174 1.48 -12.10 -0.34
C MET A 174 1.56 -13.52 0.26
N GLY A 175 2.57 -13.74 1.11
CA GLY A 175 2.87 -15.05 1.66
C GLY A 175 3.39 -16.06 0.62
N TYR A 176 3.50 -17.29 1.05
CA TYR A 176 3.74 -18.42 0.14
C TYR A 176 2.40 -18.99 -0.33
N PRO A 177 2.27 -19.38 -1.61
CA PRO A 177 1.12 -20.14 -2.06
C PRO A 177 1.05 -21.48 -1.31
N ASP A 178 -0.14 -22.02 -1.19
CA ASP A 178 -0.34 -23.39 -0.73
C ASP A 178 0.07 -24.42 -1.81
N GLU A 179 -0.03 -25.71 -1.51
CA GLU A 179 0.35 -26.78 -2.44
C GLU A 179 -0.37 -26.67 -3.79
N ALA A 180 -1.65 -26.29 -3.79
CA ALA A 180 -2.43 -26.11 -5.01
C ALA A 180 -1.93 -24.91 -5.83
N GLY A 181 -1.62 -23.81 -5.16
CA GLY A 181 -1.05 -22.62 -5.77
C GLY A 181 0.36 -22.84 -6.33
N GLU A 182 1.21 -23.65 -5.67
CA GLU A 182 2.52 -24.01 -6.23
C GLU A 182 2.39 -24.85 -7.50
N ILE A 183 1.45 -25.80 -7.52
CA ILE A 183 1.14 -26.59 -8.71
C ILE A 183 0.66 -25.67 -9.84
N GLU A 184 -0.26 -24.76 -9.56
CA GLU A 184 -0.77 -23.79 -10.52
C GLU A 184 0.35 -22.89 -11.10
N LEU A 185 1.31 -22.44 -10.26
CA LEU A 185 2.49 -21.70 -10.72
C LEU A 185 3.30 -22.52 -11.77
N LEU A 186 3.49 -23.80 -11.51
CA LEU A 186 4.23 -24.69 -12.42
C LEU A 186 3.45 -24.94 -13.71
N GLU A 187 2.15 -25.17 -13.65
CA GLU A 187 1.27 -25.35 -14.80
C GLU A 187 1.24 -24.11 -15.69
N ARG A 188 1.05 -22.92 -15.07
CA ARG A 188 1.09 -21.64 -15.77
C ARG A 188 2.46 -21.39 -16.39
N ARG A 189 3.57 -21.79 -15.74
CA ARG A 189 4.92 -21.68 -16.31
C ARG A 189 5.12 -22.65 -17.49
N ALA A 190 4.60 -23.85 -17.41
CA ALA A 190 4.73 -24.85 -18.47
C ALA A 190 3.94 -24.49 -19.74
N SER A 191 2.80 -23.81 -19.58
CA SER A 191 1.90 -23.48 -20.70
C SER A 191 2.25 -22.16 -21.42
N ARG A 192 3.13 -21.33 -20.88
CA ARG A 192 3.46 -20.02 -21.47
C ARG A 192 4.81 -20.02 -22.19
N ASP A 193 4.87 -19.30 -23.31
CA ASP A 193 6.11 -19.08 -24.08
C ASP A 193 6.99 -17.98 -23.49
N ALA A 194 6.38 -16.96 -22.85
CA ALA A 194 7.10 -15.83 -22.25
C ALA A 194 7.68 -16.16 -20.88
N GLN A 195 8.86 -15.59 -20.58
CA GLN A 195 9.53 -15.78 -19.28
C GLN A 195 8.73 -15.21 -18.11
N SER A 196 8.08 -14.05 -18.29
CA SER A 196 7.27 -13.39 -17.27
C SER A 196 5.86 -13.17 -17.77
N PRO A 197 4.82 -13.44 -16.95
CA PRO A 197 3.46 -13.13 -17.31
C PRO A 197 3.25 -11.62 -17.36
N THR A 198 2.47 -11.17 -18.33
CA THR A 198 2.05 -9.78 -18.45
C THR A 198 0.55 -9.76 -18.67
N VAL A 199 -0.11 -8.82 -18.00
CA VAL A 199 -1.55 -8.61 -18.12
C VAL A 199 -1.89 -7.60 -19.21
N GLU A 200 -3.12 -7.60 -19.67
CA GLU A 200 -3.65 -6.56 -20.53
C GLU A 200 -3.94 -5.29 -19.72
N ARG A 201 -4.00 -4.16 -20.41
CA ARG A 201 -4.42 -2.89 -19.84
C ARG A 201 -5.95 -2.88 -19.72
N VAL A 202 -6.45 -2.67 -18.52
CA VAL A 202 -7.89 -2.58 -18.24
C VAL A 202 -8.37 -1.13 -18.31
N PHE A 203 -7.55 -0.17 -17.81
CA PHE A 203 -7.91 1.23 -17.65
C PHE A 203 -7.04 2.19 -18.47
N GLU A 204 -7.61 3.38 -18.68
CA GLU A 204 -6.87 4.60 -18.97
C GLU A 204 -6.61 5.35 -17.65
N GLU A 205 -5.56 6.16 -17.60
CA GLU A 205 -5.17 6.94 -16.41
C GLU A 205 -6.33 7.80 -15.85
N SER A 206 -7.19 8.35 -16.70
CA SER A 206 -8.37 9.11 -16.31
C SER A 206 -9.35 8.30 -15.47
N HIS A 207 -9.56 7.02 -15.82
CA HIS A 207 -10.46 6.12 -15.07
C HIS A 207 -9.96 5.87 -13.66
N VAL A 208 -8.64 5.74 -13.46
CA VAL A 208 -8.07 5.58 -12.12
C VAL A 208 -8.28 6.82 -11.26
N ARG A 209 -8.24 8.02 -11.86
CA ARG A 209 -8.57 9.26 -11.14
C ARG A 209 -10.03 9.27 -10.69
N ASP A 210 -10.95 8.89 -11.57
CA ASP A 210 -12.39 8.81 -11.24
C ASP A 210 -12.67 7.73 -10.19
N LEU A 211 -12.02 6.57 -10.30
CA LEU A 211 -12.10 5.49 -9.32
C LEU A 211 -11.65 5.95 -7.92
N ARG A 212 -10.57 6.74 -7.83
CA ARG A 212 -10.08 7.31 -6.56
C ARG A 212 -10.99 8.38 -5.96
N LEU A 213 -11.97 8.89 -6.72
CA LEU A 213 -13.00 9.79 -6.21
C LEU A 213 -14.24 9.05 -5.70
N ALA A 214 -14.47 7.82 -6.14
CA ALA A 214 -15.66 7.05 -5.79
C ALA A 214 -15.87 6.88 -4.26
N PRO A 215 -14.84 6.63 -3.41
CA PRO A 215 -15.02 6.52 -1.97
C PRO A 215 -15.62 7.77 -1.31
N GLU A 216 -15.51 8.96 -1.94
CA GLU A 216 -16.10 10.19 -1.39
C GLU A 216 -17.62 10.22 -1.46
N THR A 217 -18.21 9.35 -2.28
CA THR A 217 -19.66 9.22 -2.41
C THR A 217 -20.25 8.12 -1.50
N ILE A 218 -19.40 7.34 -0.83
CA ILE A 218 -19.82 6.25 0.04
C ILE A 218 -20.29 6.81 1.37
N ASP A 219 -21.55 6.54 1.71
CA ASP A 219 -22.15 6.97 2.96
C ASP A 219 -21.62 6.17 4.17
N THR A 220 -21.61 6.80 5.32
CA THR A 220 -21.14 6.16 6.56
C THR A 220 -22.03 6.62 7.72
N ASP A 221 -22.76 5.68 8.28
CA ASP A 221 -23.61 5.92 9.43
C ASP A 221 -22.80 6.48 10.61
N PRO A 222 -23.34 7.47 11.38
CA PRO A 222 -22.69 8.02 12.57
C PRO A 222 -22.29 6.97 13.62
N ASP A 223 -23.04 5.88 13.74
CA ASP A 223 -22.72 4.80 14.67
C ASP A 223 -21.48 4.02 14.23
N LEU A 224 -21.25 3.90 12.92
CA LEU A 224 -19.99 3.33 12.38
C LEU A 224 -18.80 4.25 12.59
N LEU A 225 -18.97 5.58 12.54
CA LEU A 225 -17.91 6.52 12.92
C LEU A 225 -17.54 6.35 14.39
N SER A 226 -18.55 6.16 15.26
CA SER A 226 -18.37 5.89 16.68
C SER A 226 -17.66 4.54 16.90
N TYR A 227 -18.00 3.52 16.11
CA TYR A 227 -17.37 2.19 16.14
C TYR A 227 -15.89 2.25 15.73
N ILE A 228 -15.54 2.94 14.65
CA ILE A 228 -14.16 3.18 14.21
C ILE A 228 -13.37 3.88 15.32
N ALA A 229 -13.93 4.91 15.93
CA ALA A 229 -13.30 5.63 17.03
C ALA A 229 -13.10 4.75 18.27
N ALA A 230 -14.07 3.87 18.59
CA ALA A 230 -13.97 2.93 19.69
C ALA A 230 -12.87 1.90 19.46
N ILE A 231 -12.75 1.32 18.25
CA ILE A 231 -11.65 0.41 17.87
C ILE A 231 -10.31 1.08 18.10
N ALA A 232 -10.11 2.29 17.55
CA ALA A 232 -8.85 3.01 17.70
C ALA A 232 -8.53 3.33 19.18
N ARG A 233 -9.52 3.71 19.99
CA ARG A 233 -9.35 3.96 21.43
C ARG A 233 -9.02 2.70 22.19
N GLN A 234 -9.66 1.57 21.85
CA GLN A 234 -9.40 0.29 22.51
C GLN A 234 -7.94 -0.16 22.34
N THR A 235 -7.32 0.10 21.17
CA THR A 235 -5.89 -0.19 20.98
C THR A 235 -4.98 0.57 21.96
N ARG A 236 -5.38 1.76 22.44
CA ARG A 236 -4.62 2.60 23.35
C ARG A 236 -4.72 2.15 24.81
N THR A 237 -5.69 1.30 25.12
CA THR A 237 -5.94 0.77 26.47
C THR A 237 -5.51 -0.69 26.63
N ASP A 238 -5.07 -1.35 25.56
CA ASP A 238 -4.56 -2.71 25.61
C ASP A 238 -3.20 -2.73 26.34
N GLY A 239 -3.06 -3.56 27.38
CA GLY A 239 -1.85 -3.62 28.21
C GLY A 239 -0.60 -4.13 27.47
N ARG A 240 -0.76 -4.72 26.27
CA ARG A 240 0.36 -5.19 25.42
C ARG A 240 0.88 -4.09 24.50
N VAL A 241 0.18 -2.95 24.42
CA VAL A 241 0.46 -1.84 23.50
C VAL A 241 1.03 -0.66 24.27
N ALA A 242 2.25 -0.24 23.92
CA ALA A 242 2.88 0.98 24.44
C ALA A 242 2.35 2.24 23.73
N VAL A 243 2.14 2.17 22.40
CA VAL A 243 1.52 3.25 21.61
C VAL A 243 0.46 2.63 20.71
N GLY A 244 -0.79 3.02 20.92
CA GLY A 244 -1.93 2.59 20.11
C GLY A 244 -2.13 3.48 18.87
N VAL A 245 -3.19 3.21 18.13
CA VAL A 245 -3.53 3.89 16.87
C VAL A 245 -3.66 5.40 17.06
N SER A 246 -2.96 6.18 16.24
CA SER A 246 -3.01 7.65 16.23
C SER A 246 -4.36 8.17 15.67
N PRO A 247 -4.70 9.47 15.85
CA PRO A 247 -5.86 10.06 15.17
C PRO A 247 -5.77 9.94 13.64
N ARG A 248 -4.57 10.00 13.05
CA ARG A 248 -4.34 9.76 11.63
C ARG A 248 -4.69 8.30 11.26
N GLY A 249 -4.26 7.32 12.07
CA GLY A 249 -4.63 5.92 11.86
C GLY A 249 -6.13 5.67 11.96
N THR A 250 -6.85 6.41 12.83
CA THR A 250 -8.32 6.37 12.88
C THR A 250 -8.95 6.86 11.56
N GLN A 251 -8.45 7.96 10.99
CA GLN A 251 -8.88 8.46 9.69
C GLN A 251 -8.54 7.47 8.57
N ARG A 252 -7.36 6.86 8.62
CA ARG A 252 -6.95 5.82 7.63
C ARG A 252 -7.86 4.59 7.67
N LEU A 253 -8.33 4.17 8.83
CA LEU A 253 -9.32 3.09 8.93
C LEU A 253 -10.64 3.48 8.26
N PHE A 254 -11.11 4.70 8.49
CA PHE A 254 -12.30 5.23 7.83
C PHE A 254 -12.14 5.29 6.29
N GLU A 255 -11.05 5.86 5.79
CA GLU A 255 -10.76 5.95 4.36
C GLU A 255 -10.67 4.56 3.70
N ALA A 256 -9.99 3.61 4.35
CA ALA A 256 -9.86 2.24 3.86
C ALA A 256 -11.19 1.51 3.85
N SER A 257 -12.07 1.74 4.86
CA SER A 257 -13.42 1.13 4.91
C SER A 257 -14.29 1.60 3.75
N ARG A 258 -14.26 2.89 3.42
CA ARG A 258 -14.98 3.45 2.26
C ARG A 258 -14.41 2.93 0.94
N ALA A 259 -13.08 2.84 0.83
CA ALA A 259 -12.42 2.25 -0.33
C ALA A 259 -12.83 0.78 -0.51
N TYR A 260 -12.89 0.00 0.58
CA TYR A 260 -13.30 -1.38 0.51
C TYR A 260 -14.81 -1.52 0.17
N ALA A 261 -15.69 -0.69 0.73
CA ALA A 261 -17.11 -0.64 0.34
C ALA A 261 -17.27 -0.33 -1.17
N THR A 262 -16.43 0.57 -1.71
CA THR A 262 -16.39 0.85 -3.16
C THR A 262 -16.01 -0.40 -3.96
N LEU A 263 -14.99 -1.14 -3.53
CA LEU A 263 -14.60 -2.41 -4.17
C LEU A 263 -15.74 -3.44 -4.16
N GLN A 264 -16.60 -3.39 -3.15
CA GLN A 264 -17.75 -4.29 -2.99
C GLN A 264 -19.03 -3.77 -3.68
N GLY A 265 -18.98 -2.65 -4.40
CA GLY A 265 -20.11 -2.07 -5.12
C GLY A 265 -21.23 -1.50 -4.23
N ARG A 266 -20.91 -1.14 -2.98
CA ARG A 266 -21.87 -0.60 -2.05
C ARG A 266 -21.74 0.92 -1.93
N GLU A 267 -22.88 1.57 -1.79
CA GLU A 267 -22.97 3.01 -1.59
C GLU A 267 -22.82 3.41 -0.11
N TYR A 268 -22.62 2.44 0.78
CA TYR A 268 -22.48 2.63 2.22
C TYR A 268 -21.48 1.65 2.83
N VAL A 269 -20.88 2.06 3.94
CA VAL A 269 -19.97 1.23 4.74
C VAL A 269 -20.76 0.30 5.65
N THR A 270 -20.29 -0.93 5.84
CA THR A 270 -20.81 -1.91 6.80
C THR A 270 -19.79 -2.17 7.92
N PRO A 271 -20.21 -2.71 9.08
CA PRO A 271 -19.28 -3.16 10.12
C PRO A 271 -18.26 -4.18 9.62
N ASP A 272 -18.65 -5.05 8.68
CA ASP A 272 -17.77 -6.07 8.13
C ASP A 272 -16.66 -5.47 7.24
N ASP A 273 -16.94 -4.33 6.58
CA ASP A 273 -15.90 -3.61 5.83
C ASP A 273 -14.81 -3.08 6.76
N ILE A 274 -15.25 -2.48 7.89
CA ILE A 274 -14.33 -1.95 8.90
C ILE A 274 -13.48 -3.09 9.46
N LYS A 275 -14.10 -4.23 9.82
CA LYS A 275 -13.37 -5.40 10.33
C LYS A 275 -12.39 -5.96 9.29
N ARG A 276 -12.82 -6.06 8.02
CA ARG A 276 -12.00 -6.59 6.92
C ARG A 276 -10.69 -5.81 6.75
N VAL A 277 -10.75 -4.49 6.82
CA VAL A 277 -9.57 -3.64 6.59
C VAL A 277 -8.83 -3.28 7.88
N ALA A 278 -9.37 -3.58 9.07
CA ALA A 278 -8.78 -3.18 10.34
C ALA A 278 -7.36 -3.74 10.52
N GLN A 279 -7.13 -5.02 10.28
CA GLN A 279 -5.83 -5.64 10.45
C GLN A 279 -4.78 -5.03 9.51
N PRO A 280 -4.94 -5.00 8.17
CA PRO A 280 -3.94 -4.43 7.26
C PRO A 280 -3.73 -2.93 7.47
N VAL A 281 -4.71 -2.21 8.03
CA VAL A 281 -4.59 -0.78 8.30
C VAL A 281 -4.02 -0.48 9.68
N LEU A 282 -4.34 -1.24 10.73
CA LEU A 282 -4.01 -0.87 12.10
C LEU A 282 -2.81 -1.61 12.68
N ALA A 283 -2.57 -2.87 12.30
CA ALA A 283 -1.56 -3.70 12.97
C ALA A 283 -0.14 -3.06 12.91
N HIS A 284 0.23 -2.49 11.77
CA HIS A 284 1.55 -1.88 11.59
C HIS A 284 1.71 -0.54 12.34
N ARG A 285 0.62 0.05 12.86
CA ARG A 285 0.60 1.30 13.64
C ARG A 285 0.73 1.09 15.15
N LEU A 286 0.67 -0.18 15.59
CA LEU A 286 0.81 -0.50 17.01
C LEU A 286 2.28 -0.63 17.41
N VAL A 287 2.62 -0.06 18.55
CA VAL A 287 3.93 -0.25 19.21
C VAL A 287 3.72 -1.13 20.41
N LEU A 288 4.39 -2.26 20.45
CA LEU A 288 4.29 -3.19 21.56
C LEU A 288 5.04 -2.70 22.78
N THR A 289 4.59 -3.11 23.99
CA THR A 289 5.40 -2.99 25.18
C THR A 289 6.62 -3.93 25.09
N PRO A 290 7.72 -3.63 25.80
CA PRO A 290 8.90 -4.51 25.81
C PRO A 290 8.55 -5.96 26.17
N ASP A 291 7.67 -6.15 27.15
CA ASP A 291 7.23 -7.50 27.57
C ASP A 291 6.46 -8.22 26.47
N ALA A 292 5.58 -7.52 25.75
CA ALA A 292 4.85 -8.11 24.65
C ALA A 292 5.77 -8.45 23.45
N ALA A 293 6.76 -7.60 23.18
CA ALA A 293 7.73 -7.84 22.12
C ALA A 293 8.65 -9.04 22.43
N VAL A 294 9.08 -9.21 23.67
CA VAL A 294 9.91 -10.37 24.10
C VAL A 294 9.12 -11.68 24.07
N ASN A 295 7.81 -11.61 24.25
CA ASN A 295 6.93 -12.79 24.19
C ASN A 295 6.37 -13.05 22.79
N ASP A 296 6.93 -12.43 21.73
CA ASP A 296 6.55 -12.60 20.33
C ASP A 296 5.04 -12.40 20.09
N VAL A 297 4.42 -11.44 20.78
CA VAL A 297 3.00 -11.12 20.59
C VAL A 297 2.80 -10.53 19.19
N GLU A 298 1.94 -11.16 18.40
CA GLU A 298 1.60 -10.66 17.07
C GLU A 298 0.63 -9.48 17.15
N LYS A 299 0.95 -8.39 16.43
CA LYS A 299 0.12 -7.19 16.35
C LYS A 299 -1.26 -7.46 15.73
N SER A 300 -1.32 -8.43 14.80
CA SER A 300 -2.56 -8.95 14.20
C SER A 300 -3.53 -9.48 15.27
N HIS A 301 -3.05 -10.33 16.17
CA HIS A 301 -3.87 -10.87 17.26
C HIS A 301 -4.35 -9.82 18.26
N ILE A 302 -3.61 -8.70 18.40
CA ILE A 302 -4.09 -7.56 19.20
C ILE A 302 -5.27 -6.89 18.50
N VAL A 303 -5.17 -6.65 17.18
CA VAL A 303 -6.26 -6.05 16.42
C VAL A 303 -7.50 -6.94 16.43
N GLU A 304 -7.36 -8.26 16.26
CA GLU A 304 -8.45 -9.23 16.37
C GLU A 304 -9.14 -9.16 17.75
N GLY A 305 -8.36 -9.21 18.82
CA GLY A 305 -8.91 -9.08 20.17
C GLY A 305 -9.59 -7.74 20.44
N VAL A 306 -9.13 -6.65 19.83
CA VAL A 306 -9.81 -5.35 19.89
C VAL A 306 -11.15 -5.40 19.16
N LEU A 307 -11.20 -5.98 17.96
CA LEU A 307 -12.43 -6.13 17.18
C LEU A 307 -13.47 -6.98 17.91
N ASP A 308 -13.03 -8.04 18.60
CA ASP A 308 -13.92 -8.91 19.40
C ASP A 308 -14.47 -8.21 20.65
N SER A 309 -13.69 -7.29 21.24
CA SER A 309 -14.05 -6.59 22.48
C SER A 309 -14.95 -5.37 22.26
N VAL A 310 -14.92 -4.76 21.08
CA VAL A 310 -15.71 -3.57 20.76
C VAL A 310 -17.06 -4.00 20.18
N PRO A 311 -18.19 -3.66 20.84
CA PRO A 311 -19.51 -4.08 20.37
C PRO A 311 -19.81 -3.47 18.99
N VAL A 312 -20.33 -4.32 18.09
CA VAL A 312 -20.78 -3.90 16.77
C VAL A 312 -22.07 -3.12 16.91
N PRO A 313 -22.21 -1.92 16.33
CA PRO A 313 -23.45 -1.17 16.39
C PRO A 313 -24.57 -1.87 15.60
N THR A 314 -25.79 -1.74 16.09
CA THR A 314 -27.00 -2.10 15.33
C THR A 314 -27.38 -0.88 14.50
N ILE A 315 -27.27 -0.97 13.19
CA ILE A 315 -27.68 0.10 12.26
C ILE A 315 -29.16 -0.10 11.99
N GLU A 316 -29.98 0.92 12.27
CA GLU A 316 -31.43 0.94 11.99
C GLU A 316 -31.73 1.34 10.53
#